data_cdfc09120c1e7ee3f3d8546be26cb925
#
_entry.id   cdfc09120c1e7ee3f3d8546be26cb925
#
_cell.length_a   1.000
_cell.length_b   1.000
_cell.length_c   1.000
_cell.angle_alpha   90.00
_cell.angle_beta   90.00
_cell.angle_gamma   90.00
#
_symmetry.space_group_name_H-M   'P 1'
#
loop_
_entity.id
_entity.type
_entity.pdbx_description
1 polymer ?
#
loop_
_entity_poly.entity_id
_entity_poly.type
_entity_poly.pdbx_seq_one_letter_code
_entity_poly.pdbx_strand_id
1 'polypeptide(L)'
;MNAALQGRVQQVIDRLVESGDEIGLQVAAYINSELVVDTWSGVADEDTGQPVDGDTLFTSWSTTKGFAATCLHILADRGHVDYDTPVATYWPAFGVHGKDVVTVREALTHRAGVPQMPEGVTPEMMTDWDAMCAAIASHKPLWKPGTTVCYHAWTFGWIIGELVRRIDGRPIAQFAREELCQPLGIEDFYLGIPDAVEGRVAPLKEAPSEPETNELALRVMPPHVTSAAVVNRPDFRRASIPGGGGIMNARAIARHYAMLAQAGVLDGVRILSAEQCKVIRTLQTDAPDARFGGRSRRALGYSLGGEPEQGGDIAMGRGGSEFGHGGNGGSLGFADPVRKLSFGLTKNRMRWPEPTADTVYLVAETIRAYLDETTA
;
A
#
# COMPACT_ATOMS: atom_id res chain seq x y z
N MET A 1 17.17 -8.71 17.15
CA MET A 1 16.23 -9.74 16.62
C MET A 1 15.85 -10.71 17.73
N ASN A 2 14.59 -11.16 17.77
CA ASN A 2 14.10 -12.16 18.72
C ASN A 2 14.17 -13.56 18.07
N ALA A 3 15.16 -14.36 18.44
CA ALA A 3 15.41 -15.66 17.79
C ALA A 3 14.23 -16.65 17.86
N ALA A 4 13.47 -16.64 18.98
CA ALA A 4 12.33 -17.53 19.16
C ALA A 4 11.16 -17.12 18.26
N LEU A 5 10.83 -15.83 18.19
CA LEU A 5 9.79 -15.31 17.33
C LEU A 5 10.17 -15.49 15.85
N GLN A 6 11.38 -15.14 15.47
CA GLN A 6 11.87 -15.32 14.10
C GLN A 6 11.79 -16.78 13.66
N GLY A 7 12.18 -17.73 14.53
CA GLY A 7 12.08 -19.17 14.25
C GLY A 7 10.63 -19.62 14.02
N ARG A 8 9.65 -19.11 14.79
CA ARG A 8 8.22 -19.41 14.56
C ARG A 8 7.74 -18.88 13.21
N VAL A 9 8.09 -17.64 12.86
CA VAL A 9 7.71 -17.03 11.59
C VAL A 9 8.37 -17.78 10.42
N GLN A 10 9.67 -18.14 10.54
CA GLN A 10 10.37 -18.92 9.54
C GLN A 10 9.66 -20.26 9.24
N GLN A 11 9.29 -21.00 10.29
CA GLN A 11 8.56 -22.26 10.12
C GLN A 11 7.21 -22.10 9.40
N VAL A 12 6.52 -20.96 9.60
CA VAL A 12 5.25 -20.69 8.90
C VAL A 12 5.51 -20.46 7.43
N ILE A 13 6.44 -19.57 7.08
CA ILE A 13 6.71 -19.22 5.68
C ILE A 13 7.35 -20.39 4.90
N ASP A 14 8.19 -21.22 5.54
CA ASP A 14 8.76 -22.40 4.92
C ASP A 14 7.66 -23.42 4.54
N ARG A 15 6.70 -23.67 5.45
CA ARG A 15 5.56 -24.54 5.16
C ARG A 15 4.70 -24.03 4.01
N LEU A 16 4.49 -22.70 3.91
CA LEU A 16 3.71 -22.08 2.83
C LEU A 16 4.41 -22.23 1.47
N VAL A 17 5.73 -22.19 1.45
CA VAL A 17 6.52 -22.46 0.24
C VAL A 17 6.54 -23.98 -0.08
N GLU A 18 6.75 -24.82 0.92
CA GLU A 18 6.75 -26.29 0.76
C GLU A 18 5.40 -26.84 0.28
N SER A 19 4.27 -26.25 0.74
CA SER A 19 2.92 -26.62 0.27
C SER A 19 2.62 -26.12 -1.14
N GLY A 20 3.44 -25.22 -1.69
CA GLY A 20 3.18 -24.55 -2.95
C GLY A 20 2.14 -23.42 -2.86
N ASP A 21 1.76 -23.01 -1.65
CA ASP A 21 0.91 -21.83 -1.46
C ASP A 21 1.65 -20.55 -1.82
N GLU A 22 2.95 -20.49 -1.56
CA GLU A 22 3.81 -19.37 -1.94
C GLU A 22 4.97 -19.84 -2.82
N ILE A 23 5.53 -18.89 -3.61
CA ILE A 23 6.73 -19.11 -4.43
C ILE A 23 7.94 -18.51 -3.71
N GLY A 24 7.86 -17.23 -3.38
CA GLY A 24 8.89 -16.51 -2.65
C GLY A 24 8.30 -15.32 -1.90
N LEU A 25 8.78 -15.10 -0.68
CA LEU A 25 8.28 -14.04 0.17
C LEU A 25 9.32 -13.57 1.19
N GLN A 26 9.09 -12.37 1.70
CA GLN A 26 9.84 -11.78 2.81
C GLN A 26 8.88 -11.27 3.89
N VAL A 27 9.34 -11.34 5.14
CA VAL A 27 8.64 -10.82 6.33
C VAL A 27 9.62 -10.02 7.17
N ALA A 28 9.19 -8.84 7.61
CA ALA A 28 9.88 -8.06 8.63
C ALA A 28 8.88 -7.51 9.65
N ALA A 29 9.29 -7.42 10.91
CA ALA A 29 8.48 -6.84 11.96
C ALA A 29 9.34 -6.08 12.98
N TYR A 30 8.82 -4.96 13.47
CA TYR A 30 9.42 -4.19 14.56
C TYR A 30 8.47 -4.20 15.76
N ILE A 31 9.04 -4.28 16.97
CA ILE A 31 8.35 -4.09 18.24
C ILE A 31 9.15 -3.07 19.05
N ASN A 32 8.47 -2.03 19.56
CA ASN A 32 9.12 -0.95 20.30
C ASN A 32 10.34 -0.34 19.58
N SER A 33 10.24 -0.16 18.27
CA SER A 33 11.30 0.32 17.37
C SER A 33 12.44 -0.67 17.06
N GLU A 34 12.46 -1.85 17.65
CA GLU A 34 13.47 -2.87 17.41
C GLU A 34 13.02 -3.84 16.33
N LEU A 35 13.88 -4.13 15.35
CA LEU A 35 13.68 -5.18 14.35
C LEU A 35 13.73 -6.55 15.03
N VAL A 36 12.60 -7.24 15.12
CA VAL A 36 12.47 -8.52 15.82
C VAL A 36 12.34 -9.72 14.89
N VAL A 37 11.78 -9.51 13.70
CA VAL A 37 11.68 -10.50 12.62
C VAL A 37 12.25 -9.89 11.34
N ASP A 38 13.11 -10.67 10.67
CA ASP A 38 13.67 -10.35 9.37
C ASP A 38 14.02 -11.68 8.68
N THR A 39 13.11 -12.16 7.84
CA THR A 39 13.18 -13.51 7.32
C THR A 39 12.50 -13.66 5.96
N TRP A 40 12.89 -14.68 5.22
CA TRP A 40 12.41 -14.96 3.86
C TRP A 40 12.45 -16.45 3.54
N SER A 41 11.71 -16.84 2.51
CA SER A 41 11.68 -18.23 2.04
C SER A 41 11.35 -18.29 0.54
N GLY A 42 11.73 -19.38 -0.11
CA GLY A 42 11.39 -19.69 -1.48
C GLY A 42 12.29 -19.06 -2.52
N VAL A 43 11.76 -18.91 -3.75
CA VAL A 43 12.49 -18.42 -4.92
C VAL A 43 11.96 -17.09 -5.41
N ALA A 44 12.88 -16.21 -5.79
CA ALA A 44 12.57 -14.92 -6.40
C ALA A 44 12.10 -15.10 -7.85
N ASP A 45 12.71 -16.04 -8.57
CA ASP A 45 12.38 -16.33 -9.95
C ASP A 45 12.43 -17.85 -10.20
N GLU A 46 11.29 -18.44 -10.56
CA GLU A 46 11.16 -19.88 -10.85
C GLU A 46 11.90 -20.28 -12.13
N ASP A 47 12.03 -19.38 -13.10
CA ASP A 47 12.66 -19.68 -14.39
C ASP A 47 14.19 -19.79 -14.25
N THR A 48 14.79 -19.07 -13.32
CA THR A 48 16.24 -19.09 -13.05
C THR A 48 16.61 -19.89 -11.81
N GLY A 49 15.65 -20.16 -10.92
CA GLY A 49 15.87 -20.78 -9.63
C GLY A 49 16.56 -19.85 -8.61
N GLN A 50 16.59 -18.54 -8.86
CA GLN A 50 17.17 -17.57 -7.94
C GLN A 50 16.44 -17.59 -6.60
N PRO A 51 17.12 -17.83 -5.47
CA PRO A 51 16.45 -17.81 -4.17
C PRO A 51 16.05 -16.39 -3.76
N VAL A 52 15.04 -16.30 -2.92
CA VAL A 52 14.77 -15.05 -2.19
C VAL A 52 15.85 -14.84 -1.14
N ASP A 53 16.32 -13.62 -1.02
CA ASP A 53 17.21 -13.16 0.04
C ASP A 53 16.69 -11.85 0.66
N GLY A 54 17.44 -11.29 1.61
CA GLY A 54 17.05 -10.02 2.27
C GLY A 54 17.04 -8.81 1.35
N ASP A 55 17.70 -8.90 0.20
CA ASP A 55 17.85 -7.80 -0.77
C ASP A 55 16.93 -7.95 -1.98
N THR A 56 16.19 -9.05 -2.07
CA THR A 56 15.17 -9.26 -3.11
C THR A 56 14.08 -8.18 -3.02
N LEU A 57 13.70 -7.64 -4.16
CA LEU A 57 12.67 -6.60 -4.28
C LEU A 57 11.39 -7.19 -4.88
N PHE A 58 10.25 -6.67 -4.43
CA PHE A 58 8.94 -7.11 -4.92
C PHE A 58 8.07 -5.91 -5.28
N THR A 59 7.30 -6.04 -6.35
CA THR A 59 6.21 -5.10 -6.60
C THR A 59 5.10 -5.34 -5.58
N SER A 60 4.92 -4.41 -4.65
CA SER A 60 4.05 -4.59 -3.47
C SER A 60 2.64 -4.02 -3.66
N TRP A 61 2.25 -3.77 -4.90
CA TRP A 61 0.90 -3.31 -5.25
C TRP A 61 0.42 -2.16 -4.35
N SER A 62 -0.81 -2.26 -3.88
CA SER A 62 -1.45 -1.18 -3.12
C SER A 62 -0.87 -0.93 -1.72
N THR A 63 0.05 -1.77 -1.22
CA THR A 63 0.87 -1.43 -0.05
C THR A 63 1.64 -0.11 -0.27
N THR A 64 1.93 0.22 -1.53
CA THR A 64 2.48 1.51 -1.98
C THR A 64 1.66 2.72 -1.52
N LYS A 65 0.32 2.58 -1.42
CA LYS A 65 -0.56 3.70 -1.04
C LYS A 65 -0.27 4.26 0.34
N GLY A 66 0.18 3.39 1.27
CA GLY A 66 0.59 3.83 2.60
C GLY A 66 1.74 4.85 2.56
N PHE A 67 2.74 4.60 1.70
CA PHE A 67 3.85 5.53 1.49
C PHE A 67 3.37 6.83 0.80
N ALA A 68 2.55 6.71 -0.23
CA ALA A 68 2.00 7.87 -0.95
C ALA A 68 1.14 8.75 -0.02
N ALA A 69 0.29 8.14 0.80
CA ALA A 69 -0.51 8.86 1.80
C ALA A 69 0.39 9.56 2.83
N THR A 70 1.43 8.86 3.35
CA THR A 70 2.38 9.45 4.30
C THR A 70 3.07 10.70 3.73
N CYS A 71 3.43 10.71 2.44
CA CYS A 71 4.00 11.89 1.79
C CYS A 71 3.06 13.09 1.87
N LEU A 72 1.77 12.90 1.61
CA LEU A 72 0.79 13.97 1.73
C LEU A 72 0.57 14.37 3.20
N HIS A 73 0.65 13.43 4.14
CA HIS A 73 0.54 13.72 5.57
C HIS A 73 1.71 14.54 6.10
N ILE A 74 2.92 14.35 5.58
CA ILE A 74 4.08 15.19 5.88
C ILE A 74 3.79 16.65 5.49
N LEU A 75 3.20 16.87 4.32
CA LEU A 75 2.81 18.22 3.88
C LEU A 75 1.67 18.80 4.74
N ALA A 76 0.73 17.98 5.17
CA ALA A 76 -0.35 18.40 6.07
C ALA A 76 0.19 18.76 7.47
N ASP A 77 1.08 17.98 8.03
CA ASP A 77 1.71 18.25 9.34
C ASP A 77 2.55 19.54 9.32
N ARG A 78 3.10 19.88 8.16
CA ARG A 78 3.82 21.16 7.91
C ARG A 78 2.90 22.35 7.62
N GLY A 79 1.58 22.14 7.59
CA GLY A 79 0.59 23.20 7.32
C GLY A 79 0.42 23.58 5.85
N HIS A 80 0.96 22.79 4.92
CA HIS A 80 0.83 23.05 3.48
C HIS A 80 -0.46 22.46 2.88
N VAL A 81 -1.13 21.56 3.59
CA VAL A 81 -2.37 20.88 3.18
C VAL A 81 -3.37 20.91 4.31
N ASP A 82 -4.60 21.33 4.00
CA ASP A 82 -5.77 21.08 4.83
C ASP A 82 -6.62 20.00 4.13
N TYR A 83 -7.00 18.98 4.87
CA TYR A 83 -7.76 17.85 4.33
C TYR A 83 -9.16 18.23 3.84
N ASP A 84 -9.74 19.30 4.34
CA ASP A 84 -11.07 19.77 3.97
C ASP A 84 -11.04 20.80 2.83
N THR A 85 -9.83 21.16 2.38
CA THR A 85 -9.64 21.99 1.18
C THR A 85 -9.89 21.18 -0.09
N PRO A 86 -10.59 21.76 -1.09
CA PRO A 86 -10.79 21.11 -2.38
C PRO A 86 -9.48 20.80 -3.11
N VAL A 87 -9.38 19.61 -3.70
CA VAL A 87 -8.25 19.20 -4.57
C VAL A 87 -7.99 20.24 -5.66
N ALA A 88 -9.06 20.84 -6.20
CA ALA A 88 -8.99 21.85 -7.25
C ALA A 88 -8.24 23.13 -6.83
N THR A 89 -8.12 23.40 -5.54
CA THR A 89 -7.31 24.52 -5.01
C THR A 89 -5.82 24.32 -5.34
N TYR A 90 -5.33 23.10 -5.23
CA TYR A 90 -3.95 22.74 -5.53
C TYR A 90 -3.79 22.31 -7.00
N TRP A 91 -4.83 21.69 -7.56
CA TRP A 91 -4.86 21.17 -8.93
C TRP A 91 -6.09 21.65 -9.69
N PRO A 92 -6.09 22.91 -10.24
CA PRO A 92 -7.27 23.52 -10.87
C PRO A 92 -7.88 22.69 -11.99
N ALA A 93 -7.07 22.01 -12.80
CA ALA A 93 -7.56 21.15 -13.90
C ALA A 93 -8.43 19.98 -13.41
N PHE A 94 -8.28 19.55 -12.16
CA PHE A 94 -9.10 18.48 -11.58
C PHE A 94 -10.55 18.91 -11.34
N GLY A 95 -10.82 20.22 -11.16
CA GLY A 95 -12.10 20.77 -10.72
C GLY A 95 -13.23 20.72 -11.76
N VAL A 96 -13.02 20.15 -12.95
CA VAL A 96 -14.07 20.06 -14.00
C VAL A 96 -15.12 18.99 -13.66
N HIS A 97 -16.29 19.09 -14.28
CA HIS A 97 -17.40 18.13 -14.15
C HIS A 97 -17.93 17.98 -12.71
N GLY A 98 -17.93 19.07 -11.93
CA GLY A 98 -18.41 19.07 -10.55
C GLY A 98 -17.44 18.44 -9.54
N LYS A 99 -16.15 18.30 -9.91
CA LYS A 99 -15.09 17.86 -8.99
C LYS A 99 -14.42 19.02 -8.23
N ASP A 100 -14.82 20.25 -8.49
CA ASP A 100 -14.36 21.45 -7.79
C ASP A 100 -14.60 21.43 -6.28
N VAL A 101 -15.56 20.61 -5.84
CA VAL A 101 -15.92 20.41 -4.42
C VAL A 101 -15.21 19.21 -3.77
N VAL A 102 -14.52 18.35 -4.53
CA VAL A 102 -13.83 17.17 -3.99
C VAL A 102 -12.72 17.60 -3.05
N THR A 103 -12.82 17.25 -1.78
CA THR A 103 -11.80 17.55 -0.79
C THR A 103 -10.63 16.57 -0.84
N VAL A 104 -9.48 16.96 -0.30
CA VAL A 104 -8.32 16.08 -0.10
C VAL A 104 -8.72 14.87 0.76
N ARG A 105 -9.56 15.08 1.78
CA ARG A 105 -10.13 14.00 2.63
C ARG A 105 -10.91 12.99 1.80
N GLU A 106 -11.75 13.44 0.88
CA GLU A 106 -12.52 12.55 0.01
C GLU A 106 -11.63 11.78 -0.96
N ALA A 107 -10.56 12.37 -1.46
CA ALA A 107 -9.56 11.68 -2.27
C ALA A 107 -8.85 10.58 -1.46
N LEU A 108 -8.38 10.88 -0.24
CA LEU A 108 -7.73 9.91 0.65
C LEU A 108 -8.65 8.78 1.12
N THR A 109 -9.97 9.00 1.12
CA THR A 109 -10.96 8.02 1.60
C THR A 109 -11.75 7.34 0.50
N HIS A 110 -11.24 7.41 -0.74
CA HIS A 110 -11.85 6.78 -1.93
C HIS A 110 -13.27 7.27 -2.26
N ARG A 111 -13.55 8.54 -2.02
CA ARG A 111 -14.85 9.19 -2.27
C ARG A 111 -14.80 10.29 -3.32
N ALA A 112 -13.69 10.44 -4.04
CA ALA A 112 -13.54 11.46 -5.09
C ALA A 112 -14.46 11.22 -6.31
N GLY A 113 -15.04 10.00 -6.45
CA GLY A 113 -15.97 9.66 -7.52
C GLY A 113 -15.33 9.27 -8.85
N VAL A 114 -14.01 9.16 -8.92
CA VAL A 114 -13.25 8.83 -10.15
C VAL A 114 -12.37 7.59 -9.99
N PRO A 115 -12.93 6.43 -9.59
CA PRO A 115 -12.17 5.21 -9.37
C PRO A 115 -11.74 4.53 -10.68
N GLN A 116 -12.46 4.79 -11.79
CA GLN A 116 -12.24 4.14 -13.08
C GLN A 116 -10.95 4.61 -13.75
N MET A 117 -10.33 3.70 -14.49
CA MET A 117 -9.22 4.04 -15.39
C MET A 117 -9.72 4.81 -16.62
N PRO A 118 -8.87 5.60 -17.29
CA PRO A 118 -9.22 6.27 -18.54
C PRO A 118 -9.70 5.29 -19.60
N GLU A 119 -10.71 5.70 -20.36
CA GLU A 119 -11.15 4.92 -21.52
C GLU A 119 -10.01 4.80 -22.54
N GLY A 120 -9.77 3.58 -23.04
CA GLY A 120 -8.67 3.31 -23.97
C GLY A 120 -7.27 3.40 -23.34
N VAL A 121 -7.15 3.35 -22.01
CA VAL A 121 -5.85 3.34 -21.34
C VAL A 121 -4.99 2.17 -21.85
N THR A 122 -3.71 2.43 -22.09
CA THR A 122 -2.72 1.43 -22.49
C THR A 122 -1.61 1.30 -21.44
N PRO A 123 -0.85 0.19 -21.45
CA PRO A 123 0.30 0.05 -20.56
C PRO A 123 1.30 1.21 -20.68
N GLU A 124 1.53 1.71 -21.89
CA GLU A 124 2.43 2.84 -22.15
C GLU A 124 1.89 4.14 -21.54
N MET A 125 0.57 4.38 -21.66
CA MET A 125 -0.06 5.55 -21.04
C MET A 125 0.07 5.51 -19.51
N MET A 126 -0.02 4.32 -18.88
CA MET A 126 0.17 4.21 -17.42
C MET A 126 1.56 4.62 -16.97
N THR A 127 2.57 4.55 -17.83
CA THR A 127 3.94 4.99 -17.52
C THR A 127 4.19 6.48 -17.77
N ASP A 128 3.24 7.16 -18.40
CA ASP A 128 3.28 8.61 -18.65
C ASP A 128 2.50 9.36 -17.56
N TRP A 129 3.24 10.00 -16.65
CA TRP A 129 2.66 10.72 -15.52
C TRP A 129 1.70 11.83 -15.95
N ASP A 130 2.11 12.66 -16.89
CA ASP A 130 1.33 13.83 -17.29
C ASP A 130 0.09 13.43 -18.12
N ALA A 131 0.20 12.41 -18.97
CA ALA A 131 -0.93 11.84 -19.69
C ALA A 131 -1.97 11.26 -18.74
N MET A 132 -1.55 10.47 -17.75
CA MET A 132 -2.47 9.91 -16.74
C MET A 132 -3.12 10.98 -15.87
N CYS A 133 -2.34 11.96 -15.39
CA CYS A 133 -2.89 13.08 -14.63
C CYS A 133 -3.92 13.88 -15.44
N ALA A 134 -3.61 14.20 -16.70
CA ALA A 134 -4.55 14.92 -17.58
C ALA A 134 -5.85 14.13 -17.81
N ALA A 135 -5.73 12.83 -18.06
CA ALA A 135 -6.89 11.96 -18.25
C ALA A 135 -7.75 11.87 -16.98
N ILE A 136 -7.16 11.65 -15.81
CA ILE A 136 -7.87 11.58 -14.53
C ILE A 136 -8.52 12.93 -14.19
N ALA A 137 -7.82 14.05 -14.45
CA ALA A 137 -8.38 15.37 -14.26
C ALA A 137 -9.63 15.60 -15.12
N SER A 138 -9.68 15.06 -16.34
CA SER A 138 -10.81 15.20 -17.27
C SER A 138 -11.98 14.24 -16.97
N HIS A 139 -11.82 13.26 -16.07
CA HIS A 139 -12.88 12.29 -15.76
C HIS A 139 -14.16 12.94 -15.26
N LYS A 140 -15.30 12.44 -15.76
CA LYS A 140 -16.59 12.65 -15.11
C LYS A 140 -16.70 11.71 -13.91
N PRO A 141 -17.11 12.19 -12.73
CA PRO A 141 -17.37 11.32 -11.59
C PRO A 141 -18.49 10.32 -11.94
N LEU A 142 -18.34 9.09 -11.46
CA LEU A 142 -19.39 8.06 -11.57
C LEU A 142 -20.57 8.36 -10.62
N TRP A 143 -20.29 9.07 -9.53
CA TRP A 143 -21.24 9.51 -8.52
C TRP A 143 -20.94 10.95 -8.13
N LYS A 144 -21.91 11.58 -7.47
CA LYS A 144 -21.66 12.86 -6.80
C LYS A 144 -20.49 12.64 -5.80
N PRO A 145 -19.41 13.42 -5.88
CA PRO A 145 -18.30 13.34 -4.94
C PRO A 145 -18.76 13.34 -3.49
N GLY A 146 -18.07 12.57 -2.65
CA GLY A 146 -18.37 12.45 -1.22
C GLY A 146 -19.49 11.46 -0.85
N THR A 147 -20.34 11.03 -1.81
CA THR A 147 -21.54 10.22 -1.49
C THR A 147 -21.33 8.70 -1.51
N THR A 148 -20.32 8.22 -2.24
CA THR A 148 -20.08 6.79 -2.46
C THR A 148 -18.61 6.47 -2.20
N VAL A 149 -18.37 5.45 -1.40
CA VAL A 149 -17.04 4.84 -1.26
C VAL A 149 -16.85 3.86 -2.41
N CYS A 150 -15.80 4.03 -3.18
CA CYS A 150 -15.38 3.07 -4.18
C CYS A 150 -13.86 3.09 -4.28
N TYR A 151 -13.23 1.97 -4.04
CA TYR A 151 -11.78 1.86 -4.03
C TYR A 151 -11.15 2.37 -5.34
N HIS A 152 -10.38 3.45 -5.26
CA HIS A 152 -9.62 4.03 -6.37
C HIS A 152 -8.31 3.25 -6.52
N ALA A 153 -8.36 2.09 -7.18
CA ALA A 153 -7.25 1.14 -7.18
C ALA A 153 -5.94 1.75 -7.72
N TRP A 154 -6.02 2.48 -8.82
CA TRP A 154 -4.88 3.11 -9.46
C TRP A 154 -4.93 4.64 -9.41
N THR A 155 -6.11 5.22 -9.68
CA THR A 155 -6.30 6.68 -9.77
C THR A 155 -5.93 7.39 -8.47
N PHE A 156 -6.07 6.75 -7.30
CA PHE A 156 -5.59 7.24 -6.01
C PHE A 156 -4.13 7.71 -6.09
N GLY A 157 -3.25 6.90 -6.69
CA GLY A 157 -1.82 7.21 -6.74
C GLY A 157 -1.50 8.48 -7.49
N TRP A 158 -2.12 8.68 -8.65
CA TRP A 158 -1.93 9.92 -9.42
C TRP A 158 -2.58 11.11 -8.75
N ILE A 159 -3.77 10.94 -8.12
CA ILE A 159 -4.41 12.06 -7.41
C ILE A 159 -3.53 12.52 -6.25
N ILE A 160 -3.11 11.61 -5.38
CA ILE A 160 -2.28 11.95 -4.22
C ILE A 160 -0.88 12.40 -4.65
N GLY A 161 -0.27 11.72 -5.61
CA GLY A 161 1.06 12.07 -6.11
C GLY A 161 1.11 13.42 -6.81
N GLU A 162 0.06 13.78 -7.55
CA GLU A 162 -0.04 15.08 -8.20
C GLU A 162 -0.27 16.20 -7.18
N LEU A 163 -1.03 15.94 -6.11
CA LEU A 163 -1.13 16.90 -4.99
C LEU A 163 0.24 17.14 -4.36
N VAL A 164 1.02 16.09 -4.07
CA VAL A 164 2.37 16.24 -3.54
C VAL A 164 3.22 17.07 -4.49
N ARG A 165 3.24 16.75 -5.80
CA ARG A 165 4.02 17.46 -6.82
C ARG A 165 3.66 18.93 -6.91
N ARG A 166 2.38 19.29 -6.84
CA ARG A 166 1.92 20.67 -6.99
C ARG A 166 2.16 21.52 -5.76
N ILE A 167 2.11 20.91 -4.60
CA ILE A 167 2.28 21.63 -3.33
C ILE A 167 3.76 21.83 -3.01
N ASP A 168 4.59 20.80 -3.22
CA ASP A 168 6.02 20.83 -2.89
C ASP A 168 6.91 21.22 -4.08
N GLY A 169 6.49 20.90 -5.32
CA GLY A 169 7.25 21.14 -6.54
C GLY A 169 8.09 19.93 -6.99
N ARG A 170 8.39 18.98 -6.13
CA ARG A 170 9.12 17.74 -6.47
C ARG A 170 8.17 16.63 -6.91
N PRO A 171 8.54 15.75 -7.86
CA PRO A 171 7.82 14.49 -8.10
C PRO A 171 7.70 13.68 -6.81
N ILE A 172 6.56 12.97 -6.62
CA ILE A 172 6.32 12.18 -5.40
C ILE A 172 7.42 11.15 -5.12
N ALA A 173 8.03 10.56 -6.14
CA ALA A 173 9.14 9.62 -5.98
C ALA A 173 10.35 10.27 -5.32
N GLN A 174 10.70 11.49 -5.72
CA GLN A 174 11.77 12.28 -5.12
C GLN A 174 11.39 12.71 -3.69
N PHE A 175 10.18 13.22 -3.50
CA PHE A 175 9.69 13.64 -2.19
C PHE A 175 9.72 12.46 -1.19
N ALA A 176 9.18 11.30 -1.57
CA ALA A 176 9.19 10.10 -0.73
C ALA A 176 10.60 9.68 -0.33
N ARG A 177 11.53 9.71 -1.29
CA ARG A 177 12.93 9.38 -1.02
C ARG A 177 13.56 10.36 -0.03
N GLU A 178 13.40 11.66 -0.22
CA GLU A 178 14.11 12.69 0.54
C GLU A 178 13.46 12.99 1.91
N GLU A 179 12.13 12.99 1.99
CA GLU A 179 11.40 13.40 3.19
C GLU A 179 10.94 12.23 4.08
N LEU A 180 10.88 11.02 3.53
CA LEU A 180 10.43 9.84 4.26
C LEU A 180 11.51 8.77 4.34
N CYS A 181 12.04 8.32 3.20
CA CYS A 181 12.88 7.13 3.17
C CYS A 181 14.30 7.40 3.70
N GLN A 182 14.99 8.42 3.20
CA GLN A 182 16.36 8.76 3.64
C GLN A 182 16.44 9.08 5.14
N PRO A 183 15.55 9.91 5.73
CA PRO A 183 15.59 10.16 7.17
C PRO A 183 15.37 8.90 8.01
N LEU A 184 14.57 7.95 7.53
CA LEU A 184 14.31 6.67 8.20
C LEU A 184 15.33 5.58 7.88
N GLY A 185 16.32 5.82 7.00
CA GLY A 185 17.25 4.78 6.54
C GLY A 185 16.54 3.66 5.76
N ILE A 186 15.49 3.99 5.02
CA ILE A 186 14.81 3.08 4.09
C ILE A 186 15.52 3.20 2.74
N GLU A 187 16.27 2.18 2.35
CA GLU A 187 17.02 2.18 1.10
C GLU A 187 16.22 1.55 -0.05
N ASP A 188 15.44 0.52 0.25
CA ASP A 188 14.76 -0.34 -0.71
C ASP A 188 13.26 -0.04 -0.84
N PHE A 189 12.93 1.21 -1.11
CA PHE A 189 11.61 1.66 -1.57
C PHE A 189 11.74 2.50 -2.82
N TYR A 190 11.07 2.10 -3.90
CA TYR A 190 11.14 2.75 -5.20
C TYR A 190 9.76 3.02 -5.78
N LEU A 191 9.55 4.24 -6.25
CA LEU A 191 8.50 4.63 -7.19
C LEU A 191 9.18 4.93 -8.53
N GLY A 192 9.44 3.87 -9.28
CA GLY A 192 10.34 3.84 -10.43
C GLY A 192 11.76 3.44 -10.02
N ILE A 193 12.17 2.22 -10.40
CA ILE A 193 13.50 1.69 -10.06
C ILE A 193 14.57 2.23 -11.01
N PRO A 194 15.81 2.45 -10.53
CA PRO A 194 16.96 2.61 -11.40
C PRO A 194 17.42 1.26 -11.99
N ASP A 195 18.09 1.30 -13.14
CA ASP A 195 18.57 0.07 -13.82
C ASP A 195 19.45 -0.82 -12.94
N ALA A 196 20.20 -0.22 -12.02
CA ALA A 196 21.12 -0.93 -11.14
C ALA A 196 20.45 -1.97 -10.22
N VAL A 197 19.14 -1.82 -9.94
CA VAL A 197 18.41 -2.75 -9.05
C VAL A 197 17.42 -3.66 -9.79
N GLU A 198 17.31 -3.56 -11.12
CA GLU A 198 16.38 -4.36 -11.93
C GLU A 198 16.56 -5.87 -11.67
N GLY A 199 17.80 -6.36 -11.59
CA GLY A 199 18.11 -7.77 -11.35
C GLY A 199 17.75 -8.28 -9.94
N ARG A 200 17.35 -7.40 -9.02
CA ARG A 200 16.88 -7.77 -7.68
C ARG A 200 15.35 -7.95 -7.62
N VAL A 201 14.62 -7.57 -8.68
CA VAL A 201 13.15 -7.56 -8.66
C VAL A 201 12.60 -8.94 -9.03
N ALA A 202 11.96 -9.59 -8.07
CA ALA A 202 11.25 -10.84 -8.29
C ALA A 202 10.04 -10.60 -9.21
N PRO A 203 9.91 -11.34 -10.33
CA PRO A 203 8.74 -11.21 -11.20
C PRO A 203 7.48 -11.75 -10.50
N LEU A 204 6.38 -11.01 -10.64
CA LEU A 204 5.08 -11.45 -10.14
C LEU A 204 4.54 -12.63 -10.97
N LYS A 205 3.90 -13.57 -10.28
CA LYS A 205 3.17 -14.70 -10.88
C LYS A 205 1.74 -14.72 -10.35
N GLU A 206 0.77 -14.75 -11.24
CA GLU A 206 -0.65 -14.87 -10.86
C GLU A 206 -1.02 -16.34 -10.65
N ALA A 207 -1.62 -16.64 -9.49
CA ALA A 207 -2.30 -17.92 -9.33
C ALA A 207 -3.56 -17.96 -10.20
N PRO A 208 -3.98 -19.13 -10.69
CA PRO A 208 -5.23 -19.28 -11.39
C PRO A 208 -6.39 -18.72 -10.55
N SER A 209 -7.24 -17.93 -11.19
CA SER A 209 -8.44 -17.35 -10.58
C SER A 209 -9.56 -17.28 -11.61
N GLU A 210 -10.81 -17.24 -11.11
CA GLU A 210 -11.95 -17.00 -11.99
C GLU A 210 -11.87 -15.58 -12.58
N PRO A 211 -12.24 -15.40 -13.85
CA PRO A 211 -12.26 -14.08 -14.46
C PRO A 211 -13.19 -13.13 -13.73
N GLU A 212 -12.74 -11.88 -13.52
CA GLU A 212 -13.60 -10.82 -13.00
C GLU A 212 -14.77 -10.55 -13.98
N THR A 213 -15.99 -10.55 -13.46
CA THR A 213 -17.21 -10.30 -14.26
C THR A 213 -17.93 -9.02 -13.83
N ASN A 214 -17.55 -8.40 -12.73
CA ASN A 214 -18.13 -7.16 -12.26
C ASN A 214 -17.66 -6.00 -13.17
N GLU A 215 -18.60 -5.38 -13.87
CA GLU A 215 -18.32 -4.30 -14.81
C GLU A 215 -17.59 -3.11 -14.16
N LEU A 216 -17.97 -2.73 -12.94
CA LEU A 216 -17.28 -1.65 -12.21
C LEU A 216 -15.85 -2.06 -11.84
N ALA A 217 -15.64 -3.29 -11.37
CA ALA A 217 -14.31 -3.80 -11.07
C ALA A 217 -13.41 -3.81 -12.30
N LEU A 218 -13.91 -4.22 -13.46
CA LEU A 218 -13.20 -4.19 -14.72
C LEU A 218 -12.86 -2.77 -15.18
N ARG A 219 -13.72 -1.77 -14.91
CA ARG A 219 -13.41 -0.36 -15.19
C ARG A 219 -12.36 0.22 -14.24
N VAL A 220 -12.34 -0.23 -13.00
CA VAL A 220 -11.38 0.23 -11.97
C VAL A 220 -10.02 -0.44 -12.15
N MET A 221 -10.00 -1.72 -12.54
CA MET A 221 -8.79 -2.52 -12.77
C MET A 221 -8.89 -3.31 -14.08
N PRO A 222 -8.74 -2.66 -15.23
CA PRO A 222 -8.80 -3.36 -16.51
C PRO A 222 -7.63 -4.35 -16.66
N PRO A 223 -7.86 -5.66 -16.87
CA PRO A 223 -6.81 -6.69 -16.88
C PRO A 223 -5.68 -6.42 -17.88
N HIS A 224 -5.99 -5.80 -19.01
CA HIS A 224 -5.02 -5.50 -20.07
C HIS A 224 -3.94 -4.46 -19.67
N VAL A 225 -4.13 -3.72 -18.54
CA VAL A 225 -3.15 -2.78 -18.00
C VAL A 225 -2.78 -3.08 -16.54
N THR A 226 -3.38 -4.11 -15.94
CA THR A 226 -3.21 -4.39 -14.49
C THR A 226 -2.78 -5.83 -14.20
N SER A 227 -2.53 -6.66 -15.22
CA SER A 227 -2.04 -8.03 -15.05
C SER A 227 -0.57 -8.04 -14.60
N ALA A 228 -0.12 -9.16 -14.01
CA ALA A 228 1.29 -9.37 -13.69
C ALA A 228 2.19 -9.23 -14.91
N ALA A 229 1.74 -9.66 -16.08
CA ALA A 229 2.48 -9.51 -17.33
C ALA A 229 2.80 -8.03 -17.66
N VAL A 230 1.86 -7.12 -17.39
CA VAL A 230 2.07 -5.67 -17.61
C VAL A 230 2.96 -5.10 -16.50
N VAL A 231 2.69 -5.44 -15.25
CA VAL A 231 3.41 -4.89 -14.09
C VAL A 231 4.87 -5.37 -14.05
N ASN A 232 5.16 -6.56 -14.61
CA ASN A 232 6.52 -7.06 -14.77
C ASN A 232 7.33 -6.39 -15.89
N ARG A 233 6.72 -5.57 -16.74
CA ARG A 233 7.44 -4.89 -17.84
C ARG A 233 8.50 -3.95 -17.26
N PRO A 234 9.69 -3.87 -17.88
CA PRO A 234 10.75 -2.97 -17.42
C PRO A 234 10.35 -1.49 -17.42
N ASP A 235 9.56 -1.04 -18.40
CA ASP A 235 9.08 0.34 -18.46
C ASP A 235 8.08 0.64 -17.33
N PHE A 236 7.21 -0.32 -16.97
CA PHE A 236 6.29 -0.18 -15.85
C PHE A 236 7.07 -0.09 -14.51
N ARG A 237 8.08 -0.94 -14.30
CA ARG A 237 8.92 -0.93 -13.10
C ARG A 237 9.70 0.38 -12.94
N ARG A 238 10.06 1.04 -14.07
CA ARG A 238 10.76 2.35 -14.07
C ARG A 238 9.83 3.54 -13.92
N ALA A 239 8.52 3.34 -14.04
CA ALA A 239 7.53 4.42 -13.93
C ALA A 239 7.16 4.70 -12.47
N SER A 240 6.88 5.97 -12.17
CA SER A 240 6.32 6.38 -10.88
C SER A 240 4.80 6.15 -10.87
N ILE A 241 4.34 5.07 -10.24
CA ILE A 241 2.92 4.70 -10.16
C ILE A 241 2.52 4.50 -8.69
N PRO A 242 2.24 5.59 -7.93
CA PRO A 242 2.05 5.52 -6.49
C PRO A 242 0.79 4.78 -6.03
N GLY A 243 -0.10 4.42 -6.96
CA GLY A 243 -1.28 3.60 -6.69
C GLY A 243 -0.99 2.12 -6.46
N GLY A 244 0.14 1.60 -6.99
CA GLY A 244 0.42 0.17 -6.91
C GLY A 244 1.75 -0.29 -7.53
N GLY A 245 2.54 0.63 -8.07
CA GLY A 245 3.83 0.33 -8.71
C GLY A 245 5.04 0.45 -7.77
N GLY A 246 4.84 0.52 -6.46
CA GLY A 246 5.95 0.55 -5.51
C GLY A 246 6.69 -0.79 -5.48
N ILE A 247 8.01 -0.72 -5.62
CA ILE A 247 8.91 -1.87 -5.57
C ILE A 247 9.75 -1.73 -4.31
N MET A 248 9.70 -2.75 -3.44
CA MET A 248 10.30 -2.67 -2.12
C MET A 248 10.51 -4.05 -1.49
N ASN A 249 11.28 -4.11 -0.43
CA ASN A 249 11.42 -5.28 0.41
C ASN A 249 10.54 -5.18 1.68
N ALA A 250 10.42 -6.27 2.44
CA ALA A 250 9.63 -6.30 3.68
C ALA A 250 10.18 -5.37 4.76
N ARG A 251 11.50 -5.19 4.84
CA ARG A 251 12.15 -4.27 5.79
C ARG A 251 11.71 -2.83 5.56
N ALA A 252 11.65 -2.39 4.31
CA ALA A 252 11.20 -1.05 3.94
C ALA A 252 9.76 -0.81 4.39
N ILE A 253 8.87 -1.80 4.15
CA ILE A 253 7.48 -1.75 4.58
C ILE A 253 7.41 -1.66 6.11
N ALA A 254 8.02 -2.61 6.82
CA ALA A 254 7.94 -2.69 8.26
C ALA A 254 8.54 -1.44 8.94
N ARG A 255 9.66 -0.90 8.42
CA ARG A 255 10.32 0.29 8.96
C ARG A 255 9.47 1.56 8.79
N HIS A 256 8.81 1.72 7.65
CA HIS A 256 7.84 2.79 7.44
C HIS A 256 6.71 2.74 8.48
N TYR A 257 6.11 1.56 8.67
CA TYR A 257 5.03 1.40 9.65
C TYR A 257 5.53 1.41 11.10
N ALA A 258 6.82 1.11 11.37
CA ALA A 258 7.40 1.27 12.71
C ALA A 258 7.41 2.73 13.17
N MET A 259 7.74 3.66 12.29
CA MET A 259 7.62 5.09 12.55
C MET A 259 6.17 5.48 12.90
N LEU A 260 5.18 4.96 12.16
CA LEU A 260 3.76 5.23 12.40
C LEU A 260 3.26 4.60 13.71
N ALA A 261 3.71 3.36 14.05
CA ALA A 261 3.38 2.68 15.31
C ALA A 261 3.95 3.41 16.54
N GLN A 262 5.02 4.18 16.36
CA GLN A 262 5.70 4.98 17.40
C GLN A 262 5.32 6.47 17.35
N ALA A 263 4.10 6.77 16.92
CA ALA A 263 3.57 8.14 16.89
C ALA A 263 4.47 9.13 16.12
N GLY A 264 4.97 8.69 14.96
CA GLY A 264 5.70 9.53 14.02
C GLY A 264 7.21 9.63 14.25
N VAL A 265 7.77 8.79 15.13
CA VAL A 265 9.22 8.80 15.46
C VAL A 265 9.79 7.40 15.31
N LEU A 266 10.99 7.28 14.74
CA LEU A 266 11.79 6.05 14.74
C LEU A 266 13.26 6.42 14.87
N ASP A 267 14.00 5.73 15.75
CA ASP A 267 15.44 5.93 16.01
C ASP A 267 15.79 7.42 16.28
N GLY A 268 14.89 8.13 16.98
CA GLY A 268 15.05 9.56 17.28
C GLY A 268 14.70 10.52 16.15
N VAL A 269 14.39 9.99 14.95
CA VAL A 269 14.00 10.79 13.78
C VAL A 269 12.48 10.97 13.78
N ARG A 270 12.01 12.23 13.77
CA ARG A 270 10.60 12.57 13.66
C ARG A 270 10.23 12.88 12.23
N ILE A 271 9.26 12.13 11.70
CA ILE A 271 8.66 12.35 10.38
C ILE A 271 7.31 13.06 10.49
N LEU A 272 6.48 12.65 11.46
CA LEU A 272 5.17 13.23 11.73
C LEU A 272 5.02 13.60 13.21
N SER A 273 4.20 14.59 13.50
CA SER A 273 3.78 14.86 14.86
C SER A 273 2.90 13.73 15.42
N ALA A 274 2.90 13.57 16.74
CA ALA A 274 2.03 12.58 17.38
C ALA A 274 0.54 12.88 17.14
N GLU A 275 0.19 14.15 17.02
CA GLU A 275 -1.19 14.58 16.72
C GLU A 275 -1.56 14.19 15.29
N GLN A 276 -0.68 14.43 14.32
CA GLN A 276 -0.90 14.01 12.95
C GLN A 276 -1.09 12.49 12.85
N CYS A 277 -0.31 11.70 13.59
CA CYS A 277 -0.48 10.25 13.64
C CYS A 277 -1.83 9.80 14.20
N LYS A 278 -2.46 10.57 15.08
CA LYS A 278 -3.84 10.29 15.52
C LYS A 278 -4.86 10.64 14.43
N VAL A 279 -4.71 11.80 13.81
CA VAL A 279 -5.61 12.26 12.74
C VAL A 279 -5.67 11.26 11.59
N ILE A 280 -4.51 10.81 11.08
CA ILE A 280 -4.45 9.97 9.88
C ILE A 280 -5.04 8.58 10.07
N ARG A 281 -5.10 8.05 11.30
CA ARG A 281 -5.67 6.73 11.64
C ARG A 281 -7.10 6.77 12.17
N THR A 282 -7.68 7.97 12.27
CA THR A 282 -9.07 8.13 12.72
C THR A 282 -10.03 7.63 11.63
N LEU A 283 -11.03 6.82 12.03
CA LEU A 283 -12.07 6.33 11.12
C LEU A 283 -12.76 7.50 10.41
N GLN A 284 -12.75 7.48 9.09
CA GLN A 284 -13.39 8.47 8.23
C GLN A 284 -14.68 7.94 7.62
N THR A 285 -14.72 6.67 7.30
CA THR A 285 -15.90 5.99 6.74
C THR A 285 -15.82 4.49 6.99
N ASP A 286 -16.96 3.87 7.20
CA ASP A 286 -17.16 2.42 7.26
C ASP A 286 -18.31 1.97 6.32
N ALA A 287 -18.62 2.83 5.36
CA ALA A 287 -19.68 2.56 4.38
C ALA A 287 -19.30 1.39 3.46
N PRO A 288 -20.30 0.74 2.83
CA PRO A 288 -20.04 -0.27 1.80
C PRO A 288 -19.23 0.32 0.65
N ASP A 289 -18.23 -0.44 0.21
CA ASP A 289 -17.43 -0.10 -0.97
C ASP A 289 -18.14 -0.62 -2.23
N ALA A 290 -18.44 0.27 -3.17
CA ALA A 290 -19.20 -0.07 -4.37
C ALA A 290 -18.51 -1.12 -5.27
N ARG A 291 -17.17 -1.23 -5.19
CA ARG A 291 -16.42 -2.23 -5.95
C ARG A 291 -16.51 -3.62 -5.30
N PHE A 292 -16.39 -3.71 -3.99
CA PHE A 292 -16.31 -4.97 -3.25
C PHE A 292 -17.65 -5.43 -2.66
N GLY A 293 -18.65 -4.54 -2.59
CA GLY A 293 -19.98 -4.83 -2.06
C GLY A 293 -20.07 -4.93 -0.52
N GLY A 294 -18.93 -5.05 0.16
CA GLY A 294 -18.83 -5.14 1.62
C GLY A 294 -18.51 -3.80 2.27
N ARG A 295 -18.73 -3.71 3.59
CA ARG A 295 -18.26 -2.57 4.40
C ARG A 295 -16.74 -2.43 4.29
N SER A 296 -16.24 -1.22 4.40
CA SER A 296 -14.81 -0.94 4.32
C SER A 296 -14.45 0.18 5.29
N ARG A 297 -13.70 -0.15 6.32
CA ARG A 297 -13.21 0.81 7.32
C ARG A 297 -12.00 1.54 6.78
N ARG A 298 -12.16 2.83 6.51
CA ARG A 298 -11.10 3.67 5.94
C ARG A 298 -10.75 4.83 6.86
N ALA A 299 -9.46 5.04 7.02
CA ALA A 299 -8.86 6.26 7.54
C ALA A 299 -8.30 7.11 6.39
N LEU A 300 -7.51 8.12 6.67
CA LEU A 300 -6.93 8.98 5.62
C LEU A 300 -5.81 8.25 4.86
N GLY A 301 -6.17 7.57 3.78
CA GLY A 301 -5.25 6.82 2.92
C GLY A 301 -4.84 5.44 3.44
N TYR A 302 -5.47 4.97 4.53
CA TYR A 302 -5.23 3.66 5.12
C TYR A 302 -6.53 2.87 5.30
N SER A 303 -6.42 1.54 5.28
CA SER A 303 -7.43 0.64 5.83
C SER A 303 -7.21 0.50 7.33
N LEU A 304 -8.30 0.17 8.06
CA LEU A 304 -8.24 -0.10 9.49
C LEU A 304 -8.43 -1.58 9.78
N GLY A 305 -7.78 -2.06 10.83
CA GLY A 305 -8.04 -3.38 11.39
C GLY A 305 -9.46 -3.52 11.92
N GLY A 306 -9.81 -4.72 12.36
CA GLY A 306 -11.11 -5.07 12.91
C GLY A 306 -11.71 -6.31 12.26
N GLU A 307 -12.91 -6.68 12.71
CA GLU A 307 -13.62 -7.84 12.18
C GLU A 307 -14.10 -7.60 10.74
N PRO A 308 -14.04 -8.61 9.86
CA PRO A 308 -14.44 -8.49 8.45
C PRO A 308 -15.91 -8.07 8.27
N GLU A 309 -16.82 -8.53 9.16
CA GLU A 309 -18.25 -8.17 9.13
C GLU A 309 -18.47 -6.67 9.37
N GLN A 310 -17.53 -6.03 10.04
CA GLN A 310 -17.52 -4.58 10.28
C GLN A 310 -16.72 -3.81 9.21
N GLY A 311 -16.15 -4.52 8.23
CA GLY A 311 -15.31 -3.95 7.16
C GLY A 311 -13.86 -3.72 7.57
N GLY A 312 -13.41 -4.33 8.67
CA GLY A 312 -12.03 -4.32 9.13
C GLY A 312 -11.16 -5.33 8.37
N ASP A 313 -9.87 -5.07 8.36
CA ASP A 313 -8.86 -6.01 7.84
C ASP A 313 -8.31 -6.84 9.01
N ILE A 314 -8.77 -8.09 9.09
CA ILE A 314 -8.41 -9.02 10.17
C ILE A 314 -6.91 -9.36 10.17
N ALA A 315 -6.24 -9.29 9.02
CA ALA A 315 -4.80 -9.54 8.96
C ALA A 315 -3.98 -8.47 9.70
N MET A 316 -4.49 -7.24 9.75
CA MET A 316 -3.86 -6.18 10.55
C MET A 316 -4.11 -6.36 12.05
N GLY A 317 -5.25 -6.93 12.45
CA GLY A 317 -5.64 -7.18 13.84
C GLY A 317 -7.12 -6.93 14.06
N ARG A 318 -7.62 -7.32 15.25
CA ARG A 318 -9.04 -7.24 15.65
C ARG A 318 -9.39 -6.04 16.52
N GLY A 319 -8.37 -5.28 16.99
CA GLY A 319 -8.54 -4.19 17.95
C GLY A 319 -9.15 -2.91 17.34
N GLY A 320 -9.06 -2.75 16.03
CA GLY A 320 -9.58 -1.57 15.31
C GLY A 320 -8.72 -0.32 15.43
N SER A 321 -7.57 -0.39 16.12
CA SER A 321 -6.57 0.67 16.19
C SER A 321 -5.43 0.48 15.19
N GLU A 322 -5.33 -0.71 14.64
CA GLU A 322 -4.38 -1.08 13.61
C GLU A 322 -4.74 -0.40 12.30
N PHE A 323 -3.75 0.05 11.57
CA PHE A 323 -3.96 0.70 10.28
C PHE A 323 -2.79 0.45 9.32
N GLY A 324 -3.11 0.36 8.06
CA GLY A 324 -2.11 0.04 7.05
C GLY A 324 -2.72 -0.07 5.66
N HIS A 325 -2.05 -0.78 4.78
CA HIS A 325 -2.55 -1.04 3.45
C HIS A 325 -2.07 -2.39 2.91
N GLY A 326 -3.03 -3.20 2.46
CA GLY A 326 -2.76 -4.43 1.72
C GLY A 326 -2.55 -4.18 0.23
N GLY A 327 -1.82 -5.09 -0.43
CA GLY A 327 -1.59 -5.10 -1.87
C GLY A 327 -2.33 -6.25 -2.55
N ASN A 328 -2.66 -6.07 -3.82
CA ASN A 328 -3.30 -7.09 -4.63
C ASN A 328 -2.47 -8.38 -4.65
N GLY A 329 -3.09 -9.51 -4.36
CA GLY A 329 -2.39 -10.80 -4.31
C GLY A 329 -1.63 -11.09 -3.01
N GLY A 330 -1.68 -10.21 -1.98
CA GLY A 330 -1.31 -10.56 -0.60
C GLY A 330 -0.02 -9.95 -0.05
N SER A 331 0.46 -8.80 -0.50
CA SER A 331 1.40 -8.00 0.29
C SER A 331 0.65 -7.20 1.36
N LEU A 332 1.30 -6.87 2.47
CA LEU A 332 0.68 -6.10 3.55
C LEU A 332 1.73 -5.31 4.33
N GLY A 333 1.39 -4.08 4.67
CA GLY A 333 2.09 -3.30 5.69
C GLY A 333 1.10 -2.68 6.66
N PHE A 334 1.36 -2.76 7.96
CA PHE A 334 0.53 -2.10 8.96
C PHE A 334 1.30 -1.70 10.22
N ALA A 335 0.70 -0.76 10.96
CA ALA A 335 1.09 -0.36 12.29
C ALA A 335 -0.01 -0.74 13.30
N ASP A 336 0.39 -1.29 14.44
CA ASP A 336 -0.41 -1.44 15.67
C ASP A 336 0.18 -0.53 16.75
N PRO A 337 -0.38 0.66 16.97
CA PRO A 337 0.13 1.60 17.96
C PRO A 337 -0.06 1.13 19.42
N VAL A 338 -0.97 0.20 19.67
CA VAL A 338 -1.23 -0.33 21.02
C VAL A 338 -0.13 -1.30 21.41
N ARG A 339 0.21 -2.25 20.54
CA ARG A 339 1.31 -3.20 20.74
C ARG A 339 2.67 -2.62 20.35
N LYS A 340 2.71 -1.40 19.78
CA LYS A 340 3.89 -0.80 19.16
C LYS A 340 4.56 -1.75 18.16
N LEU A 341 3.72 -2.50 17.46
CA LEU A 341 4.09 -3.45 16.43
C LEU A 341 3.97 -2.82 15.05
N SER A 342 4.95 -3.07 14.20
CA SER A 342 4.80 -2.90 12.77
C SER A 342 5.10 -4.18 12.04
N PHE A 343 4.50 -4.32 10.88
CA PHE A 343 4.57 -5.51 10.05
C PHE A 343 4.76 -5.12 8.58
N GLY A 344 5.59 -5.88 7.89
CA GLY A 344 5.77 -5.83 6.45
C GLY A 344 5.91 -7.23 5.89
N LEU A 345 5.09 -7.56 4.89
CA LEU A 345 5.20 -8.78 4.10
C LEU A 345 5.05 -8.43 2.63
N THR A 346 5.93 -8.99 1.82
CA THR A 346 5.86 -8.87 0.37
C THR A 346 6.24 -10.19 -0.29
N LYS A 347 5.70 -10.48 -1.48
CA LYS A 347 5.81 -11.77 -2.15
C LYS A 347 5.59 -11.66 -3.66
N ASN A 348 5.98 -12.69 -4.40
CA ASN A 348 5.84 -12.71 -5.86
C ASN A 348 4.65 -13.55 -6.36
N ARG A 349 4.05 -14.44 -5.55
CA ARG A 349 2.84 -15.16 -5.93
C ARG A 349 1.60 -14.37 -5.55
N MET A 350 0.81 -13.99 -6.54
CA MET A 350 -0.48 -13.35 -6.33
C MET A 350 -1.57 -14.42 -6.18
N ARG A 351 -2.25 -14.44 -5.03
CA ARG A 351 -3.38 -15.33 -4.75
C ARG A 351 -4.41 -14.63 -3.87
N TRP A 352 -5.63 -15.12 -3.88
CA TRP A 352 -6.78 -14.52 -3.16
C TRP A 352 -7.54 -15.60 -2.38
N PRO A 353 -6.95 -16.18 -1.32
CA PRO A 353 -7.60 -17.16 -0.46
C PRO A 353 -8.63 -16.49 0.45
N GLU A 354 -9.37 -17.31 1.20
CA GLU A 354 -10.18 -16.80 2.31
C GLU A 354 -9.29 -16.03 3.32
N PRO A 355 -9.80 -14.96 3.95
CA PRO A 355 -9.00 -14.05 4.77
C PRO A 355 -8.16 -14.74 5.86
N THR A 356 -8.69 -15.76 6.52
CA THR A 356 -7.97 -16.51 7.57
C THR A 356 -7.01 -17.57 7.05
N ALA A 357 -7.06 -17.89 5.76
CA ALA A 357 -6.12 -18.76 5.07
C ALA A 357 -5.05 -17.96 4.30
N ASP A 358 -5.12 -16.63 4.34
CA ASP A 358 -4.15 -15.77 3.67
C ASP A 358 -2.81 -15.78 4.42
N THR A 359 -1.74 -15.83 3.66
CA THR A 359 -0.36 -15.78 4.15
C THR A 359 -0.13 -14.62 5.11
N VAL A 360 -0.63 -13.42 4.78
CA VAL A 360 -0.47 -12.24 5.63
C VAL A 360 -1.16 -12.40 6.97
N TYR A 361 -2.36 -13.01 7.01
CA TYR A 361 -3.05 -13.31 8.26
C TYR A 361 -2.28 -14.33 9.10
N LEU A 362 -1.89 -15.46 8.51
CA LEU A 362 -1.20 -16.55 9.21
C LEU A 362 0.11 -16.09 9.84
N VAL A 363 0.89 -15.29 9.12
CA VAL A 363 2.17 -14.76 9.61
C VAL A 363 1.95 -13.69 10.67
N ALA A 364 1.06 -12.74 10.44
CA ALA A 364 0.78 -11.67 11.41
C ALA A 364 0.18 -12.23 12.71
N GLU A 365 -0.70 -13.25 12.62
CA GLU A 365 -1.27 -13.92 13.78
C GLU A 365 -0.22 -14.70 14.57
N THR A 366 0.75 -15.32 13.91
CA THR A 366 1.89 -15.97 14.58
C THR A 366 2.68 -14.96 15.43
N ILE A 367 2.88 -13.74 14.94
CA ILE A 367 3.57 -12.68 15.69
C ILE A 367 2.71 -12.21 16.87
N ARG A 368 1.40 -11.96 16.66
CA ARG A 368 0.49 -11.52 17.73
C ARG A 368 0.35 -12.58 18.83
N ALA A 369 0.17 -13.84 18.48
CA ALA A 369 0.07 -14.93 19.43
C ALA A 369 1.34 -15.04 20.29
N TYR A 370 2.52 -14.90 19.70
CA TYR A 370 3.78 -14.87 20.46
C TYR A 370 3.84 -13.71 21.47
N LEU A 371 3.39 -12.53 21.05
CA LEU A 371 3.37 -11.36 21.95
C LEU A 371 2.39 -11.57 23.12
N ASP A 372 1.20 -12.10 22.84
CA ASP A 372 0.20 -12.36 23.87
C ASP A 372 0.68 -13.43 24.88
N GLU A 373 1.40 -14.47 24.41
CA GLU A 373 2.04 -15.48 25.28
C GLU A 373 3.16 -14.90 26.17
N THR A 374 3.88 -13.89 25.71
CA THR A 374 5.06 -13.35 26.40
C THR A 374 4.76 -12.14 27.28
N THR A 375 3.55 -11.55 27.16
CA THR A 375 3.07 -10.42 27.99
C THR A 375 2.05 -10.84 29.05
N ALA A 376 1.56 -12.09 29.02
CA ALA A 376 0.71 -12.70 30.04
C ALA A 376 1.56 -13.23 31.21
#